data_08c05f1040982398b90e43553616bafb
#
_entry.id   08c05f1040982398b90e43553616bafb
#
_cell.length_a   1.000
_cell.length_b   1.000
_cell.length_c   1.000
_cell.angle_alpha   90.00
_cell.angle_beta   90.00
_cell.angle_gamma   90.00
#
_symmetry.space_group_name_H-M   'P 1'
#
loop_
_entity.id
_entity.type
_entity.pdbx_description
1 polymer ?
#
loop_
_entity_poly.entity_id
_entity_poly.type
_entity_poly.pdbx_seq_one_letter_code
_entity_poly.pdbx_strand_id
1 'polypeptide(L)'
;MTLSPTVNLQAERCAVDSYLNQVFALQGDTGNGVVYDAMRYAVLGSAQRIRPILALRVARMVNAPEDMVMRLAASVELLHCASLVVDDLPCMDNSPYRRDRASVHVKFGEATALLCAFGLVALAARSVLELPCREEYRARLTEFQLALLRSLDCSGLIAGQSLDLQLPRHLPCAAASEISELKTVPLFNLAVLAGSLLAKLDVNEKALLNCFGREFGLAFQMSDDLQDGELANPLPLEEKLSTLRAAISPFGPASRPLAELIDYLHARV
;
A
#
# COMPACT_ATOMS: atom_id res chain seq x y z
N MET A 1 -20.61 24.02 13.21
CA MET A 1 -19.95 22.78 12.73
C MET A 1 -20.04 22.80 11.21
N THR A 2 -19.02 23.30 10.56
CA THR A 2 -18.91 23.24 9.09
C THR A 2 -18.49 21.82 8.74
N LEU A 3 -19.36 21.08 8.05
CA LEU A 3 -19.03 19.79 7.46
C LEU A 3 -17.77 19.99 6.61
N SER A 4 -16.65 19.35 6.98
CA SER A 4 -15.45 19.30 6.14
C SER A 4 -15.85 18.73 4.77
N PRO A 5 -15.42 19.33 3.66
CA PRO A 5 -15.72 18.78 2.35
C PRO A 5 -15.20 17.34 2.29
N THR A 6 -16.06 16.40 1.93
CA THR A 6 -15.70 14.99 1.78
C THR A 6 -14.47 14.91 0.87
N VAL A 7 -13.35 14.42 1.38
CA VAL A 7 -12.11 14.33 0.63
C VAL A 7 -12.31 13.39 -0.55
N ASN A 8 -12.25 13.93 -1.76
CA ASN A 8 -12.48 13.15 -2.97
C ASN A 8 -11.14 12.64 -3.52
N LEU A 9 -10.88 11.34 -3.39
CA LEU A 9 -9.70 10.67 -3.91
C LEU A 9 -9.87 10.14 -5.35
N GLN A 10 -11.01 10.43 -6.00
CA GLN A 10 -11.37 9.82 -7.27
C GLN A 10 -10.39 10.15 -8.40
N ALA A 11 -9.93 11.40 -8.50
CA ALA A 11 -8.99 11.81 -9.54
C ALA A 11 -7.65 11.08 -9.42
N GLU A 12 -7.12 10.96 -8.19
CA GLU A 12 -5.87 10.26 -7.91
C GLU A 12 -6.02 8.76 -8.16
N ARG A 13 -7.15 8.17 -7.76
CA ARG A 13 -7.48 6.77 -8.06
C ARG A 13 -7.50 6.51 -9.56
N CYS A 14 -8.18 7.34 -10.35
CA CYS A 14 -8.23 7.23 -11.80
C CYS A 14 -6.84 7.34 -12.44
N ALA A 15 -5.97 8.24 -11.94
CA ALA A 15 -4.60 8.36 -12.42
C ALA A 15 -3.78 7.09 -12.15
N VAL A 16 -3.89 6.53 -10.94
CA VAL A 16 -3.23 5.26 -10.57
C VAL A 16 -3.74 4.11 -11.43
N ASP A 17 -5.08 3.97 -11.59
CA ASP A 17 -5.68 2.91 -12.40
C ASP A 17 -5.27 3.01 -13.88
N SER A 18 -5.23 4.23 -14.42
CA SER A 18 -4.73 4.48 -15.77
C SER A 18 -3.28 4.05 -15.94
N TYR A 19 -2.42 4.38 -14.97
CA TYR A 19 -1.02 3.98 -14.99
C TYR A 19 -0.85 2.46 -14.89
N LEU A 20 -1.56 1.80 -13.98
CA LEU A 20 -1.53 0.33 -13.85
C LEU A 20 -1.99 -0.36 -15.14
N ASN A 21 -3.03 0.17 -15.82
CA ASN A 21 -3.43 -0.33 -17.14
C ASN A 21 -2.29 -0.21 -18.17
N GLN A 22 -1.55 0.91 -18.17
CA GLN A 22 -0.40 1.09 -19.06
C GLN A 22 0.73 0.09 -18.76
N VAL A 23 1.02 -0.19 -17.47
CA VAL A 23 2.01 -1.19 -17.06
C VAL A 23 1.72 -2.55 -17.69
N PHE A 24 0.45 -2.97 -17.70
CA PHE A 24 0.06 -4.22 -18.34
C PHE A 24 0.08 -4.12 -19.89
N ALA A 25 -0.36 -3.02 -20.46
CA ALA A 25 -0.33 -2.84 -21.92
C ALA A 25 1.09 -2.91 -22.51
N LEU A 26 2.09 -2.44 -21.77
CA LEU A 26 3.51 -2.46 -22.19
C LEU A 26 4.16 -3.87 -22.15
N GLN A 27 3.51 -4.87 -21.53
CA GLN A 27 4.03 -6.25 -21.54
C GLN A 27 3.95 -6.91 -22.92
N GLY A 28 3.18 -6.36 -23.88
CA GLY A 28 3.11 -6.80 -25.27
C GLY A 28 2.72 -8.28 -25.42
N ASP A 29 3.17 -8.92 -26.49
CA ASP A 29 2.89 -10.33 -26.80
C ASP A 29 3.50 -11.35 -25.82
N THR A 30 4.44 -10.93 -24.98
CA THR A 30 5.00 -11.77 -23.90
C THR A 30 4.04 -11.98 -22.74
N GLY A 31 2.98 -11.17 -22.64
CA GLY A 31 1.96 -11.21 -21.60
C GLY A 31 0.71 -12.03 -21.95
N ASN A 32 0.79 -12.97 -22.90
CA ASN A 32 -0.34 -13.81 -23.27
C ASN A 32 -0.38 -15.08 -22.40
N GLY A 33 -1.57 -15.39 -21.86
CA GLY A 33 -1.82 -16.63 -21.12
C GLY A 33 -2.57 -16.40 -19.81
N VAL A 34 -3.08 -17.49 -19.26
CA VAL A 34 -3.98 -17.49 -18.09
C VAL A 34 -3.39 -16.79 -16.86
N VAL A 35 -2.08 -16.89 -16.64
CA VAL A 35 -1.40 -16.22 -15.52
C VAL A 35 -1.41 -14.71 -15.70
N TYR A 36 -1.14 -14.22 -16.91
CA TYR A 36 -1.21 -12.81 -17.21
C TYR A 36 -2.63 -12.24 -17.04
N ASP A 37 -3.65 -12.98 -17.52
CA ASP A 37 -5.04 -12.60 -17.32
C ASP A 37 -5.42 -12.58 -15.84
N ALA A 38 -4.89 -13.52 -15.04
CA ALA A 38 -5.08 -13.54 -13.59
C ALA A 38 -4.41 -12.34 -12.91
N MET A 39 -3.19 -11.96 -13.32
CA MET A 39 -2.50 -10.76 -12.82
C MET A 39 -3.30 -9.49 -13.13
N ARG A 40 -3.75 -9.33 -14.37
CA ARG A 40 -4.62 -8.21 -14.76
C ARG A 40 -5.91 -8.18 -13.95
N TYR A 41 -6.54 -9.33 -13.77
CA TYR A 41 -7.76 -9.46 -12.99
C TYR A 41 -7.55 -9.05 -11.53
N ALA A 42 -6.46 -9.48 -10.90
CA ALA A 42 -6.12 -9.13 -9.53
C ALA A 42 -5.88 -7.62 -9.34
N VAL A 43 -5.19 -6.99 -10.30
CA VAL A 43 -4.76 -5.59 -10.17
C VAL A 43 -5.81 -4.61 -10.67
N LEU A 44 -6.43 -4.86 -11.84
CA LEU A 44 -7.32 -3.90 -12.52
C LEU A 44 -8.78 -3.97 -12.04
N GLY A 45 -9.02 -4.49 -10.84
CA GLY A 45 -10.31 -4.46 -10.16
C GLY A 45 -10.57 -3.16 -9.40
N SER A 46 -11.79 -3.01 -8.88
CA SER A 46 -12.14 -1.92 -7.97
C SER A 46 -11.24 -1.95 -6.72
N ALA A 47 -10.59 -0.83 -6.39
CA ALA A 47 -9.72 -0.71 -5.22
C ALA A 47 -9.64 0.72 -4.71
N GLN A 48 -9.36 0.88 -3.42
CA GLN A 48 -9.22 2.21 -2.82
C GLN A 48 -7.93 2.92 -3.26
N ARG A 49 -6.89 2.20 -3.64
CA ARG A 49 -5.56 2.71 -4.05
C ARG A 49 -4.91 3.62 -3.01
N ILE A 50 -5.17 3.39 -1.73
CA ILE A 50 -4.73 4.28 -0.67
C ILE A 50 -3.20 4.38 -0.57
N ARG A 51 -2.46 3.26 -0.81
CA ARG A 51 -1.00 3.23 -0.76
C ARG A 51 -0.36 4.07 -1.88
N PRO A 52 -0.70 3.89 -3.16
CA PRO A 52 -0.18 4.77 -4.20
C PRO A 52 -0.63 6.23 -4.06
N ILE A 53 -1.86 6.50 -3.60
CA ILE A 53 -2.33 7.86 -3.33
C ILE A 53 -1.49 8.50 -2.21
N LEU A 54 -1.20 7.77 -1.14
CA LEU A 54 -0.30 8.24 -0.08
C LEU A 54 1.06 8.62 -0.63
N ALA A 55 1.67 7.77 -1.47
CA ALA A 55 2.97 8.06 -2.10
C ALA A 55 2.93 9.37 -2.93
N LEU A 56 1.90 9.57 -3.74
CA LEU A 56 1.74 10.78 -4.55
C LEU A 56 1.54 12.03 -3.67
N ARG A 57 0.80 11.93 -2.58
CA ARG A 57 0.58 13.05 -1.66
C ARG A 57 1.83 13.41 -0.86
N VAL A 58 2.61 12.41 -0.46
CA VAL A 58 3.96 12.65 0.09
C VAL A 58 4.83 13.35 -0.94
N ALA A 59 4.84 12.90 -2.19
CA ALA A 59 5.63 13.52 -3.26
C ALA A 59 5.30 15.00 -3.46
N ARG A 60 4.02 15.35 -3.47
CA ARG A 60 3.57 16.75 -3.56
C ARG A 60 4.03 17.58 -2.36
N MET A 61 3.95 17.02 -1.16
CA MET A 61 4.38 17.71 0.05
C MET A 61 5.88 18.04 0.02
N VAL A 62 6.71 17.12 -0.46
CA VAL A 62 8.17 17.27 -0.49
C VAL A 62 8.73 17.68 -1.86
N ASN A 63 7.86 18.03 -2.80
CA ASN A 63 8.21 18.45 -4.16
C ASN A 63 9.09 17.42 -4.91
N ALA A 64 8.75 16.13 -4.80
CA ALA A 64 9.38 15.05 -5.55
C ALA A 64 8.76 14.91 -6.97
N PRO A 65 9.47 14.36 -7.96
CA PRO A 65 8.98 14.21 -9.33
C PRO A 65 7.86 13.16 -9.40
N GLU A 66 6.61 13.61 -9.56
CA GLU A 66 5.41 12.77 -9.49
C GLU A 66 5.38 11.65 -10.54
N ASP A 67 5.96 11.86 -11.72
CA ASP A 67 6.03 10.85 -12.79
C ASP A 67 6.89 9.65 -12.38
N MET A 68 8.01 9.87 -11.70
CA MET A 68 8.84 8.81 -11.15
C MET A 68 8.18 8.18 -9.92
N VAL A 69 7.58 8.98 -9.06
CA VAL A 69 6.87 8.49 -7.88
C VAL A 69 5.68 7.62 -8.26
N MET A 70 4.94 7.94 -9.33
CA MET A 70 3.84 7.10 -9.82
C MET A 70 4.32 5.68 -10.14
N ARG A 71 5.51 5.52 -10.71
CA ARG A 71 6.10 4.21 -11.02
C ARG A 71 6.45 3.42 -9.75
N LEU A 72 7.06 4.09 -8.77
CA LEU A 72 7.37 3.48 -7.47
C LEU A 72 6.07 3.13 -6.71
N ALA A 73 5.08 4.01 -6.71
CA ALA A 73 3.78 3.80 -6.11
C ALA A 73 3.01 2.62 -6.74
N ALA A 74 3.10 2.48 -8.07
CA ALA A 74 2.54 1.33 -8.76
C ALA A 74 3.20 0.00 -8.34
N SER A 75 4.52 -0.02 -8.12
CA SER A 75 5.20 -1.23 -7.63
C SER A 75 4.73 -1.63 -6.22
N VAL A 76 4.44 -0.66 -5.35
CA VAL A 76 3.83 -0.92 -4.03
C VAL A 76 2.45 -1.56 -4.17
N GLU A 77 1.63 -1.05 -5.09
CA GLU A 77 0.28 -1.60 -5.32
C GLU A 77 0.32 -3.00 -5.95
N LEU A 78 1.26 -3.27 -6.86
CA LEU A 78 1.48 -4.60 -7.41
C LEU A 78 1.85 -5.60 -6.32
N LEU A 79 2.76 -5.22 -5.41
CA LEU A 79 3.14 -6.07 -4.28
C LEU A 79 1.98 -6.29 -3.31
N HIS A 80 1.17 -5.25 -3.04
CA HIS A 80 -0.06 -5.37 -2.25
C HIS A 80 -1.07 -6.32 -2.91
N CYS A 81 -1.28 -6.22 -4.23
CA CYS A 81 -2.17 -7.16 -4.92
C CYS A 81 -1.65 -8.60 -4.86
N ALA A 82 -0.33 -8.79 -4.93
CA ALA A 82 0.27 -10.12 -4.77
C ALA A 82 -0.02 -10.71 -3.38
N SER A 83 0.13 -9.93 -2.29
CA SER A 83 -0.18 -10.41 -0.94
C SER A 83 -1.65 -10.80 -0.81
N LEU A 84 -2.58 -9.99 -1.33
CA LEU A 84 -4.01 -10.31 -1.28
C LEU A 84 -4.37 -11.59 -2.05
N VAL A 85 -3.70 -11.87 -3.18
CA VAL A 85 -3.90 -13.12 -3.93
C VAL A 85 -3.47 -14.33 -3.11
N VAL A 86 -2.38 -14.22 -2.35
CA VAL A 86 -1.91 -15.28 -1.45
C VAL A 86 -2.85 -15.43 -0.27
N ASP A 87 -3.25 -14.34 0.37
CA ASP A 87 -4.15 -14.33 1.54
C ASP A 87 -5.50 -15.01 1.22
N ASP A 88 -6.02 -14.82 0.01
CA ASP A 88 -7.29 -15.41 -0.43
C ASP A 88 -7.25 -16.93 -0.64
N LEU A 89 -6.06 -17.57 -0.74
CA LEU A 89 -5.93 -19.01 -1.05
C LEU A 89 -6.62 -19.91 -0.02
N PRO A 90 -7.09 -21.12 -0.41
CA PRO A 90 -7.71 -22.07 0.52
C PRO A 90 -6.84 -22.50 1.71
N CYS A 91 -5.52 -22.46 1.55
CA CYS A 91 -4.56 -22.75 2.62
C CYS A 91 -4.26 -21.55 3.54
N MET A 92 -4.86 -20.39 3.25
CA MET A 92 -4.76 -19.14 4.02
C MET A 92 -6.15 -18.77 4.57
N ASP A 93 -6.74 -17.67 4.13
CA ASP A 93 -8.06 -17.20 4.61
C ASP A 93 -9.22 -17.93 3.95
N ASN A 94 -8.99 -18.65 2.84
CA ASN A 94 -9.99 -19.31 2.01
C ASN A 94 -11.14 -18.36 1.61
N SER A 95 -10.78 -17.17 1.17
CA SER A 95 -11.74 -16.10 0.86
C SER A 95 -12.30 -16.27 -0.55
N PRO A 96 -13.59 -16.60 -0.74
CA PRO A 96 -14.14 -16.83 -2.08
C PRO A 96 -14.33 -15.54 -2.89
N TYR A 97 -14.35 -14.39 -2.20
CA TYR A 97 -14.54 -13.08 -2.81
C TYR A 97 -13.52 -12.08 -2.33
N ARG A 98 -13.12 -11.16 -3.25
CA ARG A 98 -12.29 -10.00 -2.95
C ARG A 98 -12.87 -8.77 -3.70
N ARG A 99 -13.23 -7.73 -2.94
CA ARG A 99 -13.77 -6.48 -3.52
C ARG A 99 -15.00 -6.74 -4.42
N ASP A 100 -15.96 -7.51 -3.94
CA ASP A 100 -17.22 -7.91 -4.62
C ASP A 100 -17.04 -8.73 -5.91
N ARG A 101 -15.86 -9.33 -6.10
CA ARG A 101 -15.55 -10.22 -7.23
C ARG A 101 -14.99 -11.54 -6.70
N ALA A 102 -15.16 -12.62 -7.47
CA ALA A 102 -14.52 -13.89 -7.15
C ALA A 102 -13.01 -13.71 -6.97
N SER A 103 -12.43 -14.29 -5.92
CA SER A 103 -10.98 -14.29 -5.72
C SER A 103 -10.25 -15.00 -6.86
N VAL A 104 -8.95 -14.74 -7.01
CA VAL A 104 -8.18 -15.27 -8.15
C VAL A 104 -8.20 -16.80 -8.18
N HIS A 105 -8.07 -17.46 -7.01
CA HIS A 105 -8.08 -18.92 -6.93
C HIS A 105 -9.44 -19.53 -7.32
N VAL A 106 -10.54 -18.86 -7.01
CA VAL A 106 -11.88 -19.30 -7.41
C VAL A 106 -12.08 -19.19 -8.93
N LYS A 107 -11.59 -18.10 -9.53
CA LYS A 107 -11.80 -17.83 -10.95
C LYS A 107 -10.82 -18.56 -11.87
N PHE A 108 -9.56 -18.70 -11.47
CA PHE A 108 -8.49 -19.21 -12.33
C PHE A 108 -7.83 -20.49 -11.80
N GLY A 109 -8.23 -20.95 -10.61
CA GLY A 109 -7.62 -22.10 -9.92
C GLY A 109 -6.42 -21.72 -9.06
N GLU A 110 -6.14 -22.55 -8.04
CA GLU A 110 -5.10 -22.30 -7.02
C GLU A 110 -3.70 -22.20 -7.65
N ALA A 111 -3.35 -23.11 -8.57
CA ALA A 111 -2.04 -23.11 -9.23
C ALA A 111 -1.81 -21.79 -9.99
N THR A 112 -2.84 -21.30 -10.72
CA THR A 112 -2.75 -20.02 -11.42
C THR A 112 -2.67 -18.84 -10.46
N ALA A 113 -3.36 -18.90 -9.31
CA ALA A 113 -3.28 -17.86 -8.28
C ALA A 113 -1.88 -17.76 -7.67
N LEU A 114 -1.23 -18.89 -7.37
CA LEU A 114 0.16 -18.90 -6.90
C LEU A 114 1.11 -18.30 -7.93
N LEU A 115 1.00 -18.71 -9.19
CA LEU A 115 1.83 -18.17 -10.28
C LEU A 115 1.53 -16.68 -10.52
N CYS A 116 0.29 -16.24 -10.36
CA CYS A 116 -0.12 -14.85 -10.43
C CYS A 116 0.58 -14.02 -9.34
N ALA A 117 0.60 -14.49 -8.09
CA ALA A 117 1.29 -13.80 -7.01
C ALA A 117 2.79 -13.65 -7.27
N PHE A 118 3.48 -14.72 -7.69
CA PHE A 118 4.89 -14.64 -8.09
C PHE A 118 5.11 -13.69 -9.27
N GLY A 119 4.24 -13.73 -10.28
CA GLY A 119 4.29 -12.82 -11.42
C GLY A 119 4.15 -11.34 -11.01
N LEU A 120 3.26 -11.03 -10.08
CA LEU A 120 3.06 -9.68 -9.55
C LEU A 120 4.27 -9.18 -8.75
N VAL A 121 4.87 -10.03 -7.90
CA VAL A 121 6.12 -9.71 -7.19
C VAL A 121 7.25 -9.42 -8.17
N ALA A 122 7.43 -10.27 -9.18
CA ALA A 122 8.44 -10.08 -10.21
C ALA A 122 8.20 -8.79 -11.01
N LEU A 123 6.94 -8.49 -11.36
CA LEU A 123 6.58 -7.27 -12.08
C LEU A 123 6.82 -6.03 -11.22
N ALA A 124 6.49 -6.06 -9.92
CA ALA A 124 6.76 -4.97 -8.99
C ALA A 124 8.27 -4.66 -8.91
N ALA A 125 9.10 -5.70 -8.72
CA ALA A 125 10.55 -5.56 -8.64
C ALA A 125 11.14 -5.04 -9.96
N ARG A 126 10.72 -5.59 -11.09
CA ARG A 126 11.20 -5.21 -12.43
C ARG A 126 10.82 -3.77 -12.77
N SER A 127 9.61 -3.32 -12.42
CA SER A 127 9.14 -1.96 -12.68
C SER A 127 10.04 -0.89 -12.07
N VAL A 128 10.70 -1.18 -10.95
CA VAL A 128 11.66 -0.28 -10.31
C VAL A 128 13.02 -0.32 -11.03
N LEU A 129 13.51 -1.52 -11.39
CA LEU A 129 14.82 -1.70 -12.04
C LEU A 129 14.85 -1.15 -13.46
N GLU A 130 13.77 -1.28 -14.20
CA GLU A 130 13.62 -0.79 -15.58
C GLU A 130 13.27 0.71 -15.66
N LEU A 131 13.22 1.41 -14.53
CA LEU A 131 12.87 2.81 -14.48
C LEU A 131 13.99 3.64 -15.12
N PRO A 132 13.73 4.35 -16.24
CA PRO A 132 14.71 5.26 -16.81
C PRO A 132 15.00 6.37 -15.81
N CYS A 133 16.22 6.45 -15.34
CA CYS A 133 16.59 7.41 -14.32
C CYS A 133 17.95 8.06 -14.60
N ARG A 134 18.11 9.28 -14.07
CA ARG A 134 19.40 9.95 -14.01
C ARG A 134 20.33 9.18 -13.06
N GLU A 135 21.63 9.21 -13.33
CA GLU A 135 22.64 8.55 -12.49
C GLU A 135 22.51 8.94 -11.01
N GLU A 136 22.15 10.20 -10.74
CA GLU A 136 21.96 10.72 -9.38
C GLU A 136 20.88 10.00 -8.57
N TYR A 137 19.92 9.33 -9.22
CA TYR A 137 18.83 8.59 -8.57
C TYR A 137 19.11 7.08 -8.44
N ARG A 138 20.12 6.56 -9.11
CA ARG A 138 20.38 5.11 -9.17
C ARG A 138 20.56 4.47 -7.80
N ALA A 139 21.37 5.07 -6.93
CA ALA A 139 21.58 4.58 -5.57
C ALA A 139 20.27 4.58 -4.76
N ARG A 140 19.43 5.61 -4.91
CA ARG A 140 18.13 5.72 -4.23
C ARG A 140 17.13 4.69 -4.74
N LEU A 141 17.11 4.41 -6.05
CA LEU A 141 16.27 3.35 -6.60
C LEU A 141 16.70 1.96 -6.11
N THR A 142 17.99 1.74 -5.92
CA THR A 142 18.52 0.51 -5.28
C THR A 142 18.05 0.41 -3.83
N GLU A 143 18.08 1.51 -3.08
CA GLU A 143 17.54 1.59 -1.71
C GLU A 143 16.06 1.21 -1.68
N PHE A 144 15.26 1.79 -2.60
CA PHE A 144 13.84 1.46 -2.71
C PHE A 144 13.61 -0.01 -3.06
N GLN A 145 14.39 -0.55 -3.99
CA GLN A 145 14.31 -1.96 -4.37
C GLN A 145 14.56 -2.89 -3.19
N LEU A 146 15.56 -2.58 -2.37
CA LEU A 146 15.84 -3.32 -1.14
C LEU A 146 14.70 -3.20 -0.13
N ALA A 147 14.13 -1.99 0.03
CA ALA A 147 13.00 -1.77 0.92
C ALA A 147 11.74 -2.53 0.45
N LEU A 148 11.49 -2.59 -0.87
CA LEU A 148 10.39 -3.36 -1.46
C LEU A 148 10.53 -4.86 -1.15
N LEU A 149 11.73 -5.42 -1.32
CA LEU A 149 11.98 -6.84 -1.02
C LEU A 149 11.89 -7.13 0.49
N ARG A 150 12.43 -6.24 1.34
CA ARG A 150 12.33 -6.36 2.80
C ARG A 150 10.91 -6.25 3.33
N SER A 151 10.06 -5.45 2.69
CA SER A 151 8.65 -5.38 3.10
C SER A 151 7.88 -6.68 2.84
N LEU A 152 8.39 -7.54 1.96
CA LEU A 152 7.81 -8.85 1.67
C LEU A 152 8.43 -9.99 2.50
N ASP A 153 9.70 -9.90 2.87
CA ASP A 153 10.48 -11.00 3.44
C ASP A 153 10.03 -11.48 4.84
N CYS A 154 10.85 -12.33 5.47
CA CYS A 154 10.59 -12.88 6.81
C CYS A 154 10.65 -11.84 7.95
N SER A 155 10.90 -10.58 7.66
CA SER A 155 10.78 -9.46 8.59
C SER A 155 9.61 -8.51 8.26
N GLY A 156 8.84 -8.82 7.23
CA GLY A 156 7.69 -8.06 6.74
C GLY A 156 6.42 -8.90 6.59
N LEU A 157 5.77 -8.81 5.43
CA LEU A 157 4.46 -9.43 5.19
C LEU A 157 4.46 -10.95 5.39
N ILE A 158 5.51 -11.66 4.98
CA ILE A 158 5.61 -13.12 5.16
C ILE A 158 5.62 -13.46 6.65
N ALA A 159 6.36 -12.71 7.48
CA ALA A 159 6.36 -12.92 8.92
C ALA A 159 4.97 -12.66 9.52
N GLY A 160 4.33 -11.56 9.11
CA GLY A 160 2.98 -11.21 9.56
C GLY A 160 1.94 -12.28 9.21
N GLN A 161 1.96 -12.76 7.98
CA GLN A 161 1.06 -13.84 7.55
C GLN A 161 1.35 -15.15 8.28
N SER A 162 2.62 -15.49 8.50
CA SER A 162 2.99 -16.69 9.28
C SER A 162 2.50 -16.61 10.71
N LEU A 163 2.57 -15.44 11.34
CA LEU A 163 2.09 -15.21 12.69
C LEU A 163 0.56 -15.31 12.74
N ASP A 164 -0.13 -14.70 11.81
CA ASP A 164 -1.60 -14.71 11.70
C ASP A 164 -2.16 -16.13 11.60
N LEU A 165 -1.53 -17.00 10.80
CA LEU A 165 -1.91 -18.40 10.65
C LEU A 165 -1.68 -19.25 11.93
N GLN A 166 -0.78 -18.84 12.82
CA GLN A 166 -0.45 -19.57 14.03
C GLN A 166 -1.35 -19.19 15.22
N LEU A 167 -2.01 -18.06 15.14
CA LEU A 167 -2.76 -17.50 16.24
C LEU A 167 -4.27 -17.84 16.14
N PRO A 168 -4.97 -17.97 17.30
CA PRO A 168 -6.42 -18.19 17.30
C PRO A 168 -7.16 -16.98 16.69
N ARG A 169 -8.29 -17.23 16.03
CA ARG A 169 -9.11 -16.17 15.39
C ARG A 169 -9.65 -15.10 16.35
N HIS A 170 -9.62 -15.32 17.66
CA HIS A 170 -10.01 -14.34 18.68
C HIS A 170 -8.78 -13.95 19.50
N LEU A 171 -8.06 -12.93 19.03
CA LEU A 171 -6.79 -12.51 19.60
C LEU A 171 -6.93 -11.49 20.73
N PRO A 172 -6.03 -11.53 21.73
CA PRO A 172 -5.80 -10.38 22.60
C PRO A 172 -5.32 -9.18 21.77
N CYS A 173 -5.71 -7.97 22.16
CA CYS A 173 -5.36 -6.71 21.48
C CYS A 173 -3.86 -6.56 21.14
N ALA A 174 -2.98 -7.06 22.01
CA ALA A 174 -1.53 -7.01 21.81
C ALA A 174 -1.05 -7.82 20.59
N ALA A 175 -1.60 -9.02 20.38
CA ALA A 175 -1.23 -9.89 19.27
C ALA A 175 -1.80 -9.35 17.94
N ALA A 176 -3.01 -8.79 17.95
CA ALA A 176 -3.58 -8.09 16.78
C ALA A 176 -2.72 -6.89 16.34
N SER A 177 -2.18 -6.15 17.33
CA SER A 177 -1.26 -5.04 17.06
C SER A 177 0.05 -5.51 16.39
N GLU A 178 0.63 -6.63 16.84
CA GLU A 178 1.86 -7.19 16.26
C GLU A 178 1.63 -7.68 14.83
N ILE A 179 0.49 -8.32 14.54
CA ILE A 179 0.12 -8.71 13.18
C ILE A 179 0.00 -7.47 12.29
N SER A 180 -0.68 -6.42 12.74
CA SER A 180 -0.84 -5.18 11.98
C SER A 180 0.50 -4.50 11.68
N GLU A 181 1.46 -4.53 12.61
CA GLU A 181 2.83 -4.04 12.41
C GLU A 181 3.55 -4.79 11.28
N LEU A 182 3.30 -6.08 11.11
CA LEU A 182 3.97 -6.92 10.12
C LEU A 182 3.19 -7.03 8.79
N LYS A 183 1.85 -7.08 8.82
CA LYS A 183 1.03 -7.23 7.60
C LYS A 183 0.67 -5.89 6.94
N THR A 184 0.48 -4.82 7.71
CA THR A 184 -0.06 -3.56 7.22
C THR A 184 1.01 -2.47 7.09
N VAL A 185 1.79 -2.24 8.14
CA VAL A 185 2.76 -1.15 8.22
C VAL A 185 3.84 -1.19 7.12
N PRO A 186 4.44 -2.34 6.73
CA PRO A 186 5.54 -2.35 5.77
C PRO A 186 5.20 -1.70 4.42
N LEU A 187 3.99 -1.94 3.89
CA LEU A 187 3.57 -1.37 2.62
C LEU A 187 3.18 0.12 2.73
N PHE A 188 2.75 0.60 3.89
CA PHE A 188 2.54 2.03 4.11
C PHE A 188 3.87 2.77 4.26
N ASN A 189 4.85 2.19 4.96
CA ASN A 189 6.21 2.73 5.01
C ASN A 189 6.85 2.76 3.62
N LEU A 190 6.67 1.71 2.83
CA LEU A 190 7.16 1.65 1.45
C LEU A 190 6.49 2.71 0.56
N ALA A 191 5.19 2.99 0.77
CA ALA A 191 4.48 4.05 0.05
C ALA A 191 5.01 5.45 0.41
N VAL A 192 5.28 5.71 1.69
CA VAL A 192 5.90 6.97 2.13
C VAL A 192 7.31 7.10 1.58
N LEU A 193 8.10 6.02 1.59
CA LEU A 193 9.43 6.00 0.98
C LEU A 193 9.35 6.28 -0.53
N ALA A 194 8.40 5.66 -1.25
CA ALA A 194 8.19 5.92 -2.67
C ALA A 194 7.97 7.41 -2.95
N GLY A 195 7.16 8.08 -2.12
CA GLY A 195 6.85 9.50 -2.25
C GLY A 195 8.00 10.44 -1.90
N SER A 196 8.87 10.05 -0.98
CA SER A 196 9.90 10.92 -0.39
C SER A 196 11.33 10.65 -0.91
N LEU A 197 11.57 9.47 -1.47
CA LEU A 197 12.91 8.97 -1.83
C LEU A 197 13.72 9.94 -2.71
N LEU A 198 13.07 10.57 -3.67
CA LEU A 198 13.72 11.42 -4.68
C LEU A 198 13.80 12.89 -4.25
N ALA A 199 13.22 13.25 -3.12
CA ALA A 199 13.32 14.60 -2.56
C ALA A 199 14.63 14.83 -1.82
N LYS A 200 14.98 16.11 -1.64
CA LYS A 200 16.11 16.52 -0.81
C LYS A 200 15.60 16.79 0.61
N LEU A 201 15.63 15.77 1.44
CA LEU A 201 15.18 15.82 2.82
C LEU A 201 16.34 15.71 3.80
N ASP A 202 16.27 16.44 4.88
CA ASP A 202 17.19 16.28 6.00
C ASP A 202 16.87 15.02 6.85
N VAL A 203 17.70 14.74 7.86
CA VAL A 203 17.56 13.55 8.70
C VAL A 203 16.28 13.59 9.53
N ASN A 204 15.87 14.79 10.01
CA ASN A 204 14.68 14.94 10.83
C ASN A 204 13.41 14.77 9.99
N GLU A 205 13.36 15.35 8.80
CA GLU A 205 12.25 15.21 7.86
C GLU A 205 12.05 13.72 7.46
N LYS A 206 13.14 13.01 7.20
CA LYS A 206 13.07 11.55 6.94
C LYS A 206 12.54 10.77 8.13
N ALA A 207 12.97 11.09 9.34
CA ALA A 207 12.52 10.44 10.57
C ALA A 207 11.02 10.69 10.80
N LEU A 208 10.55 11.93 10.58
CA LEU A 208 9.13 12.28 10.67
C LEU A 208 8.27 11.51 9.67
N LEU A 209 8.72 11.39 8.42
CA LEU A 209 8.02 10.64 7.39
C LEU A 209 7.98 9.14 7.66
N ASN A 210 9.07 8.56 8.16
CA ASN A 210 9.08 7.15 8.56
C ASN A 210 8.09 6.88 9.71
N CYS A 211 8.08 7.77 10.72
CA CYS A 211 7.09 7.69 11.79
C CYS A 211 5.66 7.83 11.23
N PHE A 212 5.44 8.80 10.35
CA PHE A 212 4.14 9.02 9.71
C PHE A 212 3.64 7.78 8.97
N GLY A 213 4.49 7.12 8.18
CA GLY A 213 4.12 5.92 7.43
C GLY A 213 3.64 4.78 8.33
N ARG A 214 4.37 4.54 9.43
CA ARG A 214 4.01 3.54 10.43
C ARG A 214 2.66 3.88 11.09
N GLU A 215 2.53 5.10 11.63
CA GLU A 215 1.31 5.52 12.32
C GLU A 215 0.11 5.58 11.39
N PHE A 216 0.31 5.96 10.12
CA PHE A 216 -0.75 5.95 9.11
C PHE A 216 -1.23 4.53 8.79
N GLY A 217 -0.31 3.56 8.68
CA GLY A 217 -0.67 2.15 8.48
C GLY A 217 -1.50 1.60 9.63
N LEU A 218 -1.14 1.90 10.88
CA LEU A 218 -1.89 1.49 12.07
C LEU A 218 -3.27 2.18 12.14
N ALA A 219 -3.33 3.49 11.85
CA ALA A 219 -4.60 4.22 11.82
C ALA A 219 -5.53 3.71 10.72
N PHE A 220 -4.96 3.32 9.57
CA PHE A 220 -5.73 2.73 8.48
C PHE A 220 -6.36 1.40 8.90
N GLN A 221 -5.58 0.50 9.55
CA GLN A 221 -6.08 -0.77 10.07
C GLN A 221 -7.18 -0.54 11.10
N MET A 222 -6.97 0.35 12.07
CA MET A 222 -8.00 0.69 13.07
C MET A 222 -9.29 1.21 12.42
N SER A 223 -9.17 1.98 11.33
CA SER A 223 -10.33 2.45 10.58
C SER A 223 -11.08 1.31 9.86
N ASP A 224 -10.36 0.31 9.33
CA ASP A 224 -10.95 -0.89 8.75
C ASP A 224 -11.64 -1.73 9.83
N ASP A 225 -10.97 -2.01 10.97
CA ASP A 225 -11.50 -2.77 12.11
C ASP A 225 -12.78 -2.14 12.70
N LEU A 226 -12.85 -0.80 12.72
CA LEU A 226 -14.06 -0.07 13.14
C LEU A 226 -15.21 -0.24 12.14
N GLN A 227 -14.94 -0.19 10.84
CA GLN A 227 -15.95 -0.40 9.80
C GLN A 227 -16.49 -1.84 9.81
N ASP A 228 -15.63 -2.82 10.06
CA ASP A 228 -15.98 -4.23 10.10
C ASP A 228 -16.59 -4.65 11.44
N GLY A 229 -16.63 -3.73 12.43
CA GLY A 229 -17.22 -3.96 13.76
C GLY A 229 -16.31 -4.81 14.68
N GLU A 230 -15.06 -5.00 14.32
CA GLU A 230 -14.07 -5.72 15.13
C GLU A 230 -13.53 -4.84 16.28
N LEU A 231 -13.49 -3.53 16.08
CA LEU A 231 -13.17 -2.53 17.09
C LEU A 231 -14.43 -1.72 17.42
N ALA A 232 -14.79 -1.66 18.72
CA ALA A 232 -16.00 -0.97 19.16
C ALA A 232 -15.77 0.49 19.61
N ASN A 233 -14.52 0.88 19.89
CA ASN A 233 -14.18 2.19 20.44
C ASN A 233 -13.31 3.00 19.46
N PRO A 234 -13.75 4.17 19.00
CA PRO A 234 -13.00 5.03 18.07
C PRO A 234 -11.87 5.83 18.73
N LEU A 235 -11.82 5.96 20.07
CA LEU A 235 -10.82 6.79 20.75
C LEU A 235 -9.37 6.48 20.38
N PRO A 236 -8.93 5.21 20.25
CA PRO A 236 -7.56 4.93 19.81
C PRO A 236 -7.24 5.46 18.41
N LEU A 237 -8.20 5.48 17.49
CA LEU A 237 -8.04 6.05 16.17
C LEU A 237 -7.89 7.58 16.25
N GLU A 238 -8.71 8.27 17.05
CA GLU A 238 -8.62 9.73 17.23
C GLU A 238 -7.26 10.17 17.76
N GLU A 239 -6.71 9.42 18.73
CA GLU A 239 -5.36 9.65 19.25
C GLU A 239 -4.29 9.47 18.16
N LYS A 240 -4.40 8.44 17.33
CA LYS A 240 -3.53 8.22 16.18
C LYS A 240 -3.62 9.33 15.14
N LEU A 241 -4.84 9.78 14.80
CA LEU A 241 -5.04 10.89 13.88
C LEU A 241 -4.43 12.20 14.40
N SER A 242 -4.48 12.44 15.72
CA SER A 242 -3.80 13.58 16.35
C SER A 242 -2.28 13.47 16.20
N THR A 243 -1.71 12.29 16.46
CA THR A 243 -0.27 12.01 16.29
C THR A 243 0.17 12.23 14.84
N LEU A 244 -0.62 11.76 13.87
CA LEU A 244 -0.36 11.95 12.45
C LEU A 244 -0.33 13.44 12.06
N ARG A 245 -1.28 14.23 12.55
CA ARG A 245 -1.31 15.70 12.32
C ARG A 245 -0.07 16.37 12.90
N ALA A 246 0.34 15.98 14.12
CA ALA A 246 1.55 16.50 14.74
C ALA A 246 2.81 16.17 13.92
N ALA A 247 2.93 14.96 13.39
CA ALA A 247 4.08 14.52 12.59
C ALA A 247 4.26 15.31 11.29
N ILE A 248 3.18 15.76 10.65
CA ILE A 248 3.25 16.55 9.41
C ILE A 248 3.27 18.07 9.65
N SER A 249 3.01 18.54 10.86
CA SER A 249 2.95 19.97 11.16
C SER A 249 4.24 20.74 10.85
N PRO A 250 5.46 20.18 11.00
CA PRO A 250 6.70 20.87 10.64
C PRO A 250 6.83 21.21 9.16
N PHE A 251 6.10 20.53 8.27
CA PHE A 251 6.07 20.82 6.83
C PHE A 251 5.18 22.01 6.47
N GLY A 252 4.50 22.62 7.45
CA GLY A 252 3.68 23.81 7.26
C GLY A 252 2.57 23.62 6.22
N PRO A 253 2.31 24.64 5.34
CA PRO A 253 1.24 24.55 4.33
C PRO A 253 1.42 23.42 3.30
N ALA A 254 2.65 22.95 3.09
CA ALA A 254 2.93 21.85 2.18
C ALA A 254 2.32 20.51 2.66
N SER A 255 2.04 20.36 3.96
CA SER A 255 1.44 19.17 4.56
C SER A 255 -0.05 18.97 4.22
N ARG A 256 -0.72 19.96 3.62
CA ARG A 256 -2.15 19.93 3.31
C ARG A 256 -2.60 18.64 2.59
N PRO A 257 -1.89 18.11 1.57
CA PRO A 257 -2.30 16.88 0.91
C PRO A 257 -2.39 15.67 1.86
N LEU A 258 -1.49 15.58 2.84
CA LEU A 258 -1.52 14.53 3.86
C LEU A 258 -2.58 14.79 4.93
N ALA A 259 -2.78 16.04 5.33
CA ALA A 259 -3.86 16.40 6.26
C ALA A 259 -5.23 15.98 5.71
N GLU A 260 -5.50 16.20 4.43
CA GLU A 260 -6.72 15.74 3.76
C GLU A 260 -6.85 14.19 3.78
N LEU A 261 -5.73 13.46 3.71
CA LEU A 261 -5.75 12.00 3.79
C LEU A 261 -6.04 11.50 5.22
N ILE A 262 -5.56 12.23 6.23
CA ILE A 262 -5.93 11.98 7.64
C ILE A 262 -7.42 12.24 7.85
N ASP A 263 -7.97 13.34 7.28
CA ASP A 263 -9.40 13.64 7.33
C ASP A 263 -10.24 12.56 6.64
N TYR A 264 -9.72 11.99 5.55
CA TYR A 264 -10.34 10.84 4.88
C TYR A 264 -10.46 9.62 5.81
N LEU A 265 -9.42 9.28 6.57
CA LEU A 265 -9.48 8.17 7.54
C LEU A 265 -10.53 8.43 8.63
N HIS A 266 -10.60 9.67 9.13
CA HIS A 266 -11.61 10.06 10.13
C HIS A 266 -13.05 9.96 9.58
N ALA A 267 -13.25 10.34 8.33
CA ALA A 267 -14.59 10.33 7.70
C ALA A 267 -15.11 8.94 7.33
N ARG A 268 -14.28 7.87 7.44
CA ARG A 268 -14.67 6.48 7.19
C ARG A 268 -15.41 5.84 8.38
N VAL A 269 -15.27 6.42 9.54
CA VAL A 269 -15.79 5.95 10.84
C VAL A 269 -16.83 6.94 11.37
#